data_97c2d0f465c4cf92c186462d7f0a3f1a
#
_entry.id   97c2d0f465c4cf92c186462d7f0a3f1a
#
_cell.length_a   1.000
_cell.length_b   1.000
_cell.length_c   1.000
_cell.angle_alpha   90.00
_cell.angle_beta   90.00
_cell.angle_gamma   90.00
#
_symmetry.space_group_name_H-M   'P 1'
#
loop_
_entity.id
_entity.type
_entity.pdbx_description
1 polymer ?
#
loop_
_entity_poly.entity_id
_entity_poly.type
_entity_poly.pdbx_seq_one_letter_code
_entity_poly.pdbx_strand_id
1 'polypeptide(L)'
;MAFSLSRRARRAKEESRLAALLEAQPVVTKKVREAIAPIVDPLLESGSATLDVQIGESATEFHLRLKNSGAARLDLDASRDQIAVLVGDIGSRKEIWQGCTTEGLEELVACVTAVVEGKYVERVYGRGSRHLMTFGEPPCPQYKRFGGRGRYGPSRTTRYEPY
;
A
#
# COMPACT_ATOMS: atom_id res chain seq x y z
N MET A 1 37.23 -17.97 18.02
CA MET A 1 36.69 -16.78 18.74
C MET A 1 36.08 -15.66 17.84
N ALA A 2 36.23 -15.70 16.52
CA ALA A 2 35.72 -14.64 15.61
C ALA A 2 34.19 -14.60 15.41
N PHE A 3 33.48 -15.71 15.63
CA PHE A 3 32.04 -15.81 15.42
C PHE A 3 31.16 -15.03 16.43
N SER A 4 31.64 -14.79 17.62
CA SER A 4 30.91 -14.12 18.72
C SER A 4 30.81 -12.59 18.48
N LEU A 5 31.87 -11.98 17.96
CA LEU A 5 31.90 -10.54 17.67
C LEU A 5 30.96 -10.15 16.51
N SER A 6 30.83 -11.02 15.53
CA SER A 6 29.94 -10.77 14.37
C SER A 6 28.44 -10.78 14.77
N ARG A 7 28.02 -11.62 15.68
CA ARG A 7 26.63 -11.66 16.19
C ARG A 7 26.28 -10.42 17.03
N ARG A 8 27.19 -9.97 17.90
CA ARG A 8 26.98 -8.75 18.70
C ARG A 8 26.90 -7.50 17.83
N ALA A 9 27.77 -7.38 16.83
CA ALA A 9 27.75 -6.26 15.91
C ALA A 9 26.47 -6.21 15.05
N ARG A 10 25.99 -7.37 14.59
CA ARG A 10 24.70 -7.47 13.86
C ARG A 10 23.53 -7.06 14.75
N ARG A 11 23.47 -7.55 15.99
CA ARG A 11 22.41 -7.22 16.93
C ARG A 11 22.39 -5.73 17.27
N ALA A 12 23.55 -5.12 17.55
CA ALA A 12 23.66 -3.69 17.81
C ALA A 12 23.22 -2.83 16.61
N LYS A 13 23.56 -3.28 15.39
CA LYS A 13 23.11 -2.60 14.15
C LYS A 13 21.60 -2.71 13.96
N GLU A 14 21.01 -3.84 14.31
CA GLU A 14 19.56 -4.08 14.19
C GLU A 14 18.78 -3.29 15.24
N GLU A 15 19.27 -3.24 16.49
CA GLU A 15 18.72 -2.40 17.55
C GLU A 15 18.81 -0.91 17.23
N SER A 16 19.93 -0.44 16.67
CA SER A 16 20.07 0.96 16.22
C SER A 16 19.13 1.29 15.04
N ARG A 17 18.94 0.35 14.10
CA ARG A 17 17.98 0.50 12.99
C ARG A 17 16.56 0.56 13.50
N LEU A 18 16.18 -0.30 14.44
CA LEU A 18 14.86 -0.30 15.04
C LEU A 18 14.57 1.01 15.78
N ALA A 19 15.52 1.50 16.58
CA ALA A 19 15.38 2.78 17.27
C ALA A 19 15.17 3.93 16.30
N ALA A 20 15.95 4.01 15.20
CA ALA A 20 15.80 5.03 14.18
C ALA A 20 14.44 4.94 13.44
N LEU A 21 13.91 3.72 13.23
CA LEU A 21 12.59 3.50 12.64
C LEU A 21 11.48 3.99 13.58
N LEU A 22 11.57 3.70 14.88
CA LEU A 22 10.58 4.15 15.87
C LEU A 22 10.55 5.68 15.98
N GLU A 23 11.71 6.35 15.93
CA GLU A 23 11.77 7.82 15.89
C GLU A 23 11.21 8.42 14.60
N ALA A 24 11.31 7.72 13.48
CA ALA A 24 10.82 8.18 12.18
C ALA A 24 9.31 7.98 11.97
N GLN A 25 8.66 7.08 12.70
CA GLN A 25 7.24 6.72 12.51
C GLN A 25 6.29 7.93 12.58
N PRO A 26 6.38 8.85 13.56
CA PRO A 26 5.50 10.01 13.58
C PRO A 26 5.65 10.90 12.33
N VAL A 27 6.86 11.02 11.78
CA VAL A 27 7.16 11.79 10.57
C VAL A 27 6.55 11.09 9.33
N VAL A 28 6.69 9.76 9.23
CA VAL A 28 6.09 8.95 8.16
C VAL A 28 4.57 9.09 8.20
N THR A 29 3.97 8.88 9.36
CA THR A 29 2.52 8.99 9.58
C THR A 29 2.00 10.34 9.12
N LYS A 30 2.66 11.43 9.52
CA LYS A 30 2.29 12.79 9.13
C LYS A 30 2.37 13.00 7.62
N LYS A 31 3.49 12.65 6.99
CA LYS A 31 3.69 12.82 5.55
C LYS A 31 2.68 12.06 4.71
N VAL A 32 2.44 10.79 5.04
CA VAL A 32 1.45 9.96 4.32
C VAL A 32 0.05 10.51 4.52
N ARG A 33 -0.31 10.87 5.76
CA ARG A 33 -1.62 11.44 6.07
C ARG A 33 -1.87 12.76 5.32
N GLU A 34 -0.88 13.66 5.30
CA GLU A 34 -0.94 14.92 4.56
C GLU A 34 -1.07 14.70 3.04
N ALA A 35 -0.34 13.73 2.49
CA ALA A 35 -0.40 13.42 1.07
C ALA A 35 -1.79 12.91 0.63
N ILE A 36 -2.44 12.05 1.41
CA ILE A 36 -3.74 11.48 1.06
C ILE A 36 -4.92 12.35 1.51
N ALA A 37 -4.71 13.34 2.36
CA ALA A 37 -5.76 14.21 2.93
C ALA A 37 -6.70 14.81 1.87
N PRO A 38 -6.21 15.40 0.76
CA PRO A 38 -7.07 16.02 -0.24
C PRO A 38 -8.07 15.06 -0.87
N ILE A 39 -7.75 13.75 -0.87
CA ILE A 39 -8.60 12.71 -1.46
C ILE A 39 -9.53 12.10 -0.40
N VAL A 40 -8.99 11.86 0.79
CA VAL A 40 -9.67 11.09 1.84
C VAL A 40 -10.57 11.96 2.71
N ASP A 41 -10.17 13.19 3.02
CA ASP A 41 -10.92 14.07 3.93
C ASP A 41 -12.36 14.35 3.47
N PRO A 42 -12.64 14.62 2.18
CA PRO A 42 -14.02 14.77 1.72
C PRO A 42 -14.89 13.53 1.96
N LEU A 43 -14.30 12.34 1.89
CA LEU A 43 -15.00 11.07 2.14
C LEU A 43 -15.30 10.87 3.65
N LEU A 44 -14.37 11.29 4.50
CA LEU A 44 -14.55 11.25 5.95
C LEU A 44 -15.61 12.25 6.39
N GLU A 45 -15.58 13.49 5.88
CA GLU A 45 -16.53 14.56 6.17
C GLU A 45 -17.94 14.20 5.73
N SER A 46 -18.10 13.60 4.54
CA SER A 46 -19.41 13.11 4.07
C SER A 46 -19.88 11.88 4.82
N GLY A 47 -19.03 11.26 5.62
CA GLY A 47 -19.28 10.00 6.28
C GLY A 47 -19.37 8.79 5.32
N SER A 48 -18.87 8.93 4.10
CA SER A 48 -18.81 7.83 3.12
C SER A 48 -17.70 6.82 3.43
N ALA A 49 -16.70 7.23 4.18
CA ALA A 49 -15.59 6.38 4.59
C ALA A 49 -15.25 6.57 6.08
N THR A 50 -14.46 5.64 6.59
CA THR A 50 -13.72 5.75 7.86
C THR A 50 -12.26 5.45 7.66
N LEU A 51 -11.38 6.16 8.37
CA LEU A 51 -9.95 5.95 8.37
C LEU A 51 -9.49 5.58 9.78
N ASP A 52 -8.91 4.40 9.92
CA ASP A 52 -8.20 3.97 11.12
C ASP A 52 -6.69 4.03 10.87
N VAL A 53 -5.92 4.50 11.85
CA VAL A 53 -4.46 4.62 11.75
C VAL A 53 -3.83 3.93 12.95
N GLN A 54 -2.99 2.95 12.68
CA GLN A 54 -2.29 2.17 13.70
C GLN A 54 -0.78 2.35 13.54
N ILE A 55 -0.12 2.84 14.59
CA ILE A 55 1.33 3.03 14.60
C ILE A 55 1.96 1.78 15.21
N GLY A 56 2.59 0.98 14.37
CA GLY A 56 3.34 -0.22 14.77
C GLY A 56 4.83 0.06 14.99
N GLU A 57 5.57 -0.97 15.36
CA GLU A 57 7.01 -0.87 15.62
C GLU A 57 7.84 -0.61 14.34
N SER A 58 7.41 -1.15 13.20
CA SER A 58 8.17 -1.08 11.94
C SER A 58 7.48 -0.29 10.84
N ALA A 59 6.18 -0.07 10.95
CA ALA A 59 5.38 0.65 9.96
C ALA A 59 4.15 1.28 10.60
N THR A 60 3.56 2.23 9.90
CA THR A 60 2.24 2.78 10.22
C THR A 60 1.23 2.22 9.23
N GLU A 61 0.17 1.65 9.74
CA GLU A 61 -0.93 1.10 8.95
C GLU A 61 -2.08 2.11 8.88
N PHE A 62 -2.61 2.31 7.67
CA PHE A 62 -3.79 3.13 7.42
C PHE A 62 -4.86 2.24 6.81
N HIS A 63 -6.02 2.18 7.42
CA HIS A 63 -7.14 1.34 6.98
C HIS A 63 -8.30 2.22 6.55
N LEU A 64 -8.48 2.41 5.25
CA LEU A 64 -9.61 3.12 4.68
C LEU A 64 -10.74 2.13 4.41
N ARG A 65 -11.88 2.35 5.03
CA ARG A 65 -13.08 1.53 4.92
C ARG A 65 -14.23 2.36 4.42
N LEU A 66 -14.90 1.84 3.42
CA LEU A 66 -16.04 2.46 2.82
C LEU A 66 -17.34 1.89 3.31
N LYS A 67 -18.36 2.72 3.24
CA LYS A 67 -19.75 2.28 3.42
C LYS A 67 -20.31 1.62 2.17
N ASN A 68 -19.81 1.98 0.98
CA ASN A 68 -20.19 1.31 -0.26
C ASN A 68 -19.52 -0.06 -0.36
N SER A 69 -20.32 -1.12 -0.35
CA SER A 69 -19.83 -2.51 -0.43
C SER A 69 -19.25 -2.89 -1.80
N GLY A 70 -19.53 -2.10 -2.84
CA GLY A 70 -18.98 -2.29 -4.20
C GLY A 70 -17.59 -1.71 -4.38
N ALA A 71 -17.15 -0.87 -3.46
CA ALA A 71 -15.86 -0.22 -3.56
C ALA A 71 -14.73 -1.08 -2.97
N ALA A 72 -13.51 -0.85 -3.45
CA ALA A 72 -12.36 -1.62 -3.01
C ALA A 72 -11.91 -1.23 -1.60
N ARG A 73 -11.64 -2.21 -0.76
CA ARG A 73 -10.91 -2.00 0.49
C ARG A 73 -9.53 -1.44 0.19
N LEU A 74 -9.08 -0.44 0.94
CA LEU A 74 -7.75 0.13 0.80
C LEU A 74 -7.02 0.13 2.15
N ASP A 75 -5.88 -0.53 2.19
CA ASP A 75 -4.95 -0.50 3.32
C ASP A 75 -3.59 0.01 2.82
N LEU A 76 -2.95 0.85 3.62
CA LEU A 76 -1.60 1.31 3.40
C LEU A 76 -0.72 0.85 4.56
N ASP A 77 0.46 0.36 4.24
CA ASP A 77 1.49 -0.02 5.20
C ASP A 77 2.73 0.81 4.87
N ALA A 78 3.00 1.82 5.69
CA ALA A 78 3.98 2.85 5.40
C ALA A 78 5.15 2.82 6.37
N SER A 79 6.35 2.70 5.83
CA SER A 79 7.62 2.88 6.50
C SER A 79 8.41 4.01 5.85
N ARG A 80 9.57 4.36 6.40
CA ARG A 80 10.42 5.40 5.85
C ARG A 80 10.80 5.15 4.39
N ASP A 81 11.16 3.91 4.09
CA ASP A 81 11.81 3.53 2.83
C ASP A 81 10.84 2.82 1.86
N GLN A 82 9.65 2.48 2.33
CA GLN A 82 8.69 1.72 1.54
C GLN A 82 7.25 2.04 1.95
N ILE A 83 6.38 2.15 0.97
CA ILE A 83 4.93 2.17 1.18
C ILE A 83 4.33 0.98 0.43
N ALA A 84 3.54 0.18 1.10
CA ALA A 84 2.74 -0.87 0.47
C ALA A 84 1.28 -0.42 0.40
N VAL A 85 0.70 -0.54 -0.79
CA VAL A 85 -0.72 -0.28 -1.05
C VAL A 85 -1.40 -1.63 -1.26
N LEU A 86 -2.31 -1.98 -0.36
CA LEU A 86 -3.08 -3.22 -0.43
C LEU A 86 -4.51 -2.86 -0.80
N VAL A 87 -5.02 -3.47 -1.86
CA VAL A 87 -6.34 -3.14 -2.42
C VAL A 87 -7.15 -4.40 -2.62
N GLY A 88 -8.46 -4.28 -2.41
CA GLY A 88 -9.43 -5.35 -2.64
C GLY A 88 -9.45 -6.40 -1.54
N ASP A 89 -10.39 -7.36 -1.68
CA ASP A 89 -10.64 -8.38 -0.67
C ASP A 89 -9.55 -9.46 -0.60
N ILE A 90 -8.80 -9.64 -1.67
CA ILE A 90 -7.71 -10.62 -1.74
C ILE A 90 -6.36 -10.01 -1.35
N GLY A 91 -6.32 -8.73 -0.99
CA GLY A 91 -5.12 -8.08 -0.50
C GLY A 91 -4.01 -7.98 -1.54
N SER A 92 -4.37 -7.68 -2.79
CA SER A 92 -3.39 -7.39 -3.83
C SER A 92 -2.49 -6.24 -3.39
N ARG A 93 -1.18 -6.46 -3.42
CA ARG A 93 -0.17 -5.57 -2.84
C ARG A 93 0.68 -4.91 -3.93
N LYS A 94 0.73 -3.58 -3.91
CA LYS A 94 1.72 -2.79 -4.65
C LYS A 94 2.73 -2.20 -3.68
N GLU A 95 4.00 -2.25 -4.02
CA GLU A 95 5.08 -1.65 -3.24
C GLU A 95 5.64 -0.42 -3.94
N ILE A 96 5.77 0.67 -3.20
CA ILE A 96 6.39 1.93 -3.60
C ILE A 96 7.71 2.00 -2.85
N TRP A 97 8.80 1.70 -3.55
CA TRP A 97 10.13 1.57 -2.96
C TRP A 97 10.79 2.92 -2.62
N GLN A 98 10.27 4.02 -3.20
CA GLN A 98 10.73 5.36 -2.86
C GLN A 98 10.22 5.84 -1.49
N GLY A 99 9.32 5.09 -0.86
CA GLY A 99 8.79 5.40 0.48
C GLY A 99 8.20 6.81 0.56
N CYS A 100 8.60 7.55 1.58
CA CYS A 100 8.10 8.91 1.85
C CYS A 100 8.91 10.02 1.16
N THR A 101 9.53 9.76 0.01
CA THR A 101 10.07 10.81 -0.88
C THR A 101 8.94 11.50 -1.64
N THR A 102 9.24 12.61 -2.31
CA THR A 102 8.26 13.33 -3.14
C THR A 102 7.66 12.41 -4.20
N GLU A 103 8.51 11.70 -4.95
CA GLU A 103 8.09 10.77 -6.00
C GLU A 103 7.26 9.61 -5.46
N GLY A 104 7.66 9.07 -4.29
CA GLY A 104 6.91 7.99 -3.65
C GLY A 104 5.53 8.42 -3.17
N LEU A 105 5.41 9.64 -2.63
CA LEU A 105 4.13 10.19 -2.22
C LEU A 105 3.24 10.56 -3.41
N GLU A 106 3.79 11.06 -4.51
CA GLU A 106 3.05 11.30 -5.75
C GLU A 106 2.50 9.98 -6.32
N GLU A 107 3.29 8.92 -6.32
CA GLU A 107 2.85 7.59 -6.73
C GLU A 107 1.75 7.04 -5.81
N LEU A 108 1.86 7.25 -4.50
CA LEU A 108 0.83 6.89 -3.52
C LEU A 108 -0.48 7.62 -3.82
N VAL A 109 -0.42 8.93 -3.99
CA VAL A 109 -1.58 9.78 -4.31
C VAL A 109 -2.28 9.28 -5.58
N ALA A 110 -1.52 8.99 -6.64
CA ALA A 110 -2.08 8.45 -7.89
C ALA A 110 -2.79 7.11 -7.67
N CYS A 111 -2.21 6.21 -6.87
CA CYS A 111 -2.84 4.93 -6.53
C CYS A 111 -4.14 5.11 -5.73
N VAL A 112 -4.10 5.92 -4.68
CA VAL A 112 -5.27 6.17 -3.81
C VAL A 112 -6.39 6.84 -4.62
N THR A 113 -6.07 7.84 -5.44
CA THR A 113 -7.03 8.50 -6.33
C THR A 113 -7.70 7.50 -7.26
N ALA A 114 -6.92 6.64 -7.93
CA ALA A 114 -7.47 5.65 -8.85
C ALA A 114 -8.42 4.66 -8.14
N VAL A 115 -8.11 4.27 -6.91
CA VAL A 115 -8.99 3.39 -6.12
C VAL A 115 -10.28 4.11 -5.74
N VAL A 116 -10.18 5.34 -5.24
CA VAL A 116 -11.32 6.16 -4.82
C VAL A 116 -12.25 6.47 -5.99
N GLU A 117 -11.71 6.72 -7.17
CA GLU A 117 -12.49 6.99 -8.39
C GLU A 117 -13.03 5.73 -9.08
N GLY A 118 -12.85 4.54 -8.50
CA GLY A 118 -13.26 3.28 -9.12
C GLY A 118 -12.44 2.89 -10.36
N LYS A 119 -11.30 3.53 -10.57
CA LYS A 119 -10.37 3.26 -11.68
C LYS A 119 -9.31 2.22 -11.31
N TYR A 120 -9.71 1.24 -10.52
CA TYR A 120 -8.88 0.12 -10.11
C TYR A 120 -9.46 -1.18 -10.64
N VAL A 121 -8.63 -1.98 -11.27
CA VAL A 121 -9.01 -3.30 -11.79
C VAL A 121 -8.03 -4.35 -11.30
N GLU A 122 -8.55 -5.41 -10.73
CA GLU A 122 -7.79 -6.57 -10.30
C GLU A 122 -8.09 -7.76 -11.23
N ARG A 123 -7.03 -8.40 -11.72
CA ARG A 123 -7.12 -9.62 -12.52
C ARG A 123 -6.34 -10.73 -11.85
N VAL A 124 -7.00 -11.86 -11.64
CA VAL A 124 -6.41 -13.06 -11.06
C VAL A 124 -6.21 -14.09 -12.15
N TYR A 125 -5.02 -14.65 -12.23
CA TYR A 125 -4.64 -15.65 -13.22
C TYR A 125 -4.37 -17.01 -12.56
N GLY A 126 -4.77 -18.08 -13.22
CA GLY A 126 -4.62 -19.43 -12.69
C GLY A 126 -5.48 -19.65 -11.44
N ARG A 127 -5.06 -20.52 -10.54
CA ARG A 127 -5.78 -20.84 -9.30
C ARG A 127 -5.59 -19.82 -8.18
N GLY A 128 -5.55 -18.53 -8.50
CA GLY A 128 -5.35 -17.47 -7.52
C GLY A 128 -3.88 -17.14 -7.21
N SER A 129 -2.94 -17.73 -7.97
CA SER A 129 -1.50 -17.57 -7.72
C SER A 129 -0.85 -16.33 -8.36
N ARG A 130 -1.59 -15.61 -9.22
CA ARG A 130 -1.07 -14.45 -9.97
C ARG A 130 -2.10 -13.35 -10.01
N HIS A 131 -1.68 -12.18 -9.58
CA HIS A 131 -2.50 -10.98 -9.55
C HIS A 131 -1.90 -9.91 -10.46
N LEU A 132 -2.74 -9.23 -11.21
CA LEU A 132 -2.43 -8.03 -11.95
C LEU A 132 -3.33 -6.92 -11.45
N MET A 133 -2.72 -5.87 -10.92
CA MET A 133 -3.41 -4.66 -10.51
C MET A 133 -3.23 -3.58 -11.57
N THR A 134 -4.29 -2.89 -11.91
CA THR A 134 -4.28 -1.77 -12.84
C THR A 134 -4.92 -0.57 -12.17
N PHE A 135 -4.20 0.54 -12.11
CA PHE A 135 -4.65 1.81 -11.56
C PHE A 135 -4.80 2.83 -12.69
N GLY A 136 -5.91 3.60 -12.68
CA GLY A 136 -6.16 4.68 -13.63
C GLY A 136 -6.74 4.27 -14.98
N GLU A 137 -7.15 5.28 -15.80
CA GLU A 137 -7.60 5.14 -17.18
C GLU A 137 -6.89 6.19 -18.07
N PRO A 138 -6.32 5.82 -19.26
CA PRO A 138 -6.12 4.43 -19.68
C PRO A 138 -5.26 3.70 -18.67
N PRO A 139 -5.39 2.37 -18.58
CA PRO A 139 -4.71 1.64 -17.53
C PRO A 139 -3.22 1.96 -17.58
N CYS A 140 -2.74 2.72 -16.60
CA CYS A 140 -1.32 2.83 -16.35
C CYS A 140 -0.90 1.46 -15.80
N PRO A 141 -0.22 0.61 -16.56
CA PRO A 141 0.09 -0.73 -16.10
C PRO A 141 1.18 -0.63 -15.06
N GLN A 142 0.79 -0.49 -13.82
CA GLN A 142 1.72 -0.65 -12.71
C GLN A 142 1.66 -2.10 -12.27
N TYR A 143 2.64 -2.85 -12.75
CA TYR A 143 2.71 -4.28 -12.57
C TYR A 143 3.34 -4.65 -11.25
N LYS A 144 2.64 -5.50 -10.47
CA LYS A 144 3.38 -6.52 -9.74
C LYS A 144 3.05 -7.89 -10.33
N ARG A 145 4.03 -8.45 -11.00
CA ARG A 145 3.95 -9.75 -11.62
C ARG A 145 4.50 -10.79 -10.64
N PHE A 146 3.62 -11.55 -10.02
CA PHE A 146 4.01 -12.78 -9.37
C PHE A 146 3.91 -13.93 -10.37
N GLY A 147 5.07 -14.49 -10.74
CA GLY A 147 5.17 -15.68 -11.58
C GLY A 147 4.97 -15.47 -13.09
N GLY A 148 5.50 -16.37 -13.93
CA GLY A 148 5.53 -16.29 -15.38
C GLY A 148 4.17 -16.10 -16.07
N ARG A 149 4.19 -15.69 -17.35
CA ARG A 149 2.98 -15.52 -18.19
C ARG A 149 2.20 -16.84 -18.27
N GLY A 150 0.95 -16.86 -17.77
CA GLY A 150 0.02 -17.90 -18.14
C GLY A 150 -0.33 -17.77 -19.62
N ARG A 151 -0.43 -18.89 -20.32
CA ARG A 151 -0.89 -18.95 -21.73
C ARG A 151 -2.38 -18.61 -21.87
N TYR A 152 -3.10 -18.47 -20.76
CA TYR A 152 -4.54 -18.25 -20.72
C TYR A 152 -4.86 -16.90 -20.11
N GLY A 153 -5.99 -16.32 -20.50
CA GLY A 153 -6.54 -15.08 -19.94
C GLY A 153 -6.79 -15.15 -18.42
N PRO A 154 -7.22 -14.03 -17.80
CA PRO A 154 -7.50 -14.00 -16.38
C PRO A 154 -8.66 -14.97 -16.04
N SER A 155 -8.52 -15.73 -14.96
CA SER A 155 -9.59 -16.58 -14.42
C SER A 155 -10.68 -15.75 -13.73
N ARG A 156 -10.32 -14.58 -13.21
CA ARG A 156 -11.23 -13.62 -12.60
C ARG A 156 -10.77 -12.20 -12.86
N THR A 157 -11.70 -11.31 -13.18
CA THR A 157 -11.51 -9.86 -13.26
C THR A 157 -12.50 -9.21 -12.31
N THR A 158 -12.02 -8.40 -11.38
CA THR A 158 -12.85 -7.63 -10.46
C THR A 158 -12.67 -6.15 -10.78
N ARG A 159 -13.79 -5.46 -10.99
CA ARG A 159 -13.88 -4.00 -11.09
C ARG A 159 -14.56 -3.50 -9.84
N TYR A 160 -14.11 -2.40 -9.32
CA TYR A 160 -14.65 -1.82 -8.12
C TYR A 160 -15.40 -0.53 -8.46
N GLU A 161 -16.40 -0.23 -7.66
CA GLU A 161 -17.16 1.01 -7.76
C GLU A 161 -16.36 2.18 -7.14
N PRO A 162 -16.61 3.42 -7.56
CA PRO A 162 -16.03 4.58 -6.90
C PRO A 162 -16.55 4.71 -5.47
N TYR A 163 -15.76 5.41 -4.68
CA TYR A 163 -16.05 5.76 -3.30
C TYR A 163 -17.18 6.79 -3.18
#